data_70f40a00fb00301a42805f103aa13015
#
_entry.id   70f40a00fb00301a42805f103aa13015
#
_cell.length_a   1.000
_cell.length_b   1.000
_cell.length_c   1.000
_cell.angle_alpha   90.00
_cell.angle_beta   90.00
_cell.angle_gamma   90.00
#
_symmetry.space_group_name_H-M   'P 1'
#
loop_
_entity.id
_entity.type
_entity.pdbx_description
1 polymer ?
#
loop_
_entity_poly.entity_id
_entity_poly.type
_entity_poly.pdbx_seq_one_letter_code
_entity_poly.pdbx_strand_id
1 'polypeptide(L)'
;MKRFFLIFVFFAFGTCQGQISGDVLGTHNLSLSGTSPVKGGLDPCLYCHVPHSGVQNTNGALWSQTLSTQIYKPYVSTTLHNTTLQPMLGADSSLCLSCHDGTVAVGQTQPFGQIQMSGNMYPADKFGTDLQGSHPFSLKTPLVDAPDLVQSLTTSHTTADPAQAVKLINNDVECTSCHSAHVQGIDAVSKNFLVRDSSSGQLCLSCHEVNPRTVNGQSNPLAQWAGSIHATSGNAIANAPMLGSYSTVGQNACLSCHMPHNSAAGPRLLRGPQPPIANIDSSTQNCMTCHNGGSNISPAIPNVYAEFSKVSHPSPSGINLHDAGETALVNNNRHATCVDCHSPHASMQQSSFSSPLPPMVRPPQAGSVGISSTDGTTVLTPAVNQYENCLRCHGSSTGKQVLAIFGYLPARAIPGSDPLNLIPQMMSTATSSHPVMHDRTSALAQPSLLPNMLQLDGTTQGRSMGTRIYCTDCHNADDNREFGGTGPNGPHGSNWLHLLERRYEFSQTPLPGQPITNLFPSPDFSVNGPYALCAKCHDLQNQVDNNSSWSLHSTHINEGFSCSVCHTAHGMGAGTANVTGERLVNFDLKVVAPNGVLPISYDRSTNSCSLTCHNHTHNSAAAAKGVGMRSPGLQR
;
A
#
# COMPACT_ATOMS: atom_id res chain seq x y z
N MET A 1 31.77 83.27 24.24
CA MET A 1 30.93 82.09 24.12
C MET A 1 31.73 80.97 23.40
N LYS A 2 32.27 80.04 24.16
CA LYS A 2 32.98 78.88 23.62
C LYS A 2 32.03 77.72 23.59
N ARG A 3 31.71 77.21 22.38
CA ARG A 3 30.87 76.00 22.20
C ARG A 3 31.80 74.78 22.29
N PHE A 4 31.55 73.94 23.31
CA PHE A 4 32.14 72.62 23.41
C PHE A 4 31.32 71.68 22.53
N PHE A 5 31.97 70.99 21.58
CA PHE A 5 31.43 69.89 20.80
C PHE A 5 31.80 68.60 21.52
N LEU A 6 30.79 67.91 22.04
CA LEU A 6 30.94 66.57 22.64
C LEU A 6 30.81 65.54 21.49
N ILE A 7 31.94 64.88 21.18
CA ILE A 7 31.94 63.74 20.23
C ILE A 7 31.57 62.50 21.04
N PHE A 8 30.34 61.97 20.77
CA PHE A 8 29.95 60.66 21.23
C PHE A 8 30.59 59.61 20.30
N VAL A 9 31.58 58.88 20.76
CA VAL A 9 32.07 57.70 20.11
C VAL A 9 31.17 56.53 20.48
N PHE A 10 30.33 56.12 19.54
CA PHE A 10 29.57 54.88 19.63
C PHE A 10 30.53 53.72 19.44
N PHE A 11 30.92 53.04 20.49
CA PHE A 11 31.47 51.69 20.43
C PHE A 11 30.33 50.75 20.02
N ALA A 12 30.28 50.36 18.73
CA ALA A 12 29.52 49.24 18.28
C ALA A 12 30.16 47.97 18.90
N PHE A 13 29.63 47.53 19.99
CA PHE A 13 29.87 46.16 20.44
C PHE A 13 29.22 45.25 19.39
N GLY A 14 30.02 44.82 18.42
CA GLY A 14 29.68 43.63 17.65
C GLY A 14 29.50 42.50 18.64
N THR A 15 28.28 42.08 18.86
CA THR A 15 28.01 40.79 19.47
C THR A 15 28.66 39.76 18.58
N CYS A 16 29.86 39.32 18.92
CA CYS A 16 30.38 38.06 18.47
C CYS A 16 29.32 37.06 18.91
N GLN A 17 28.45 36.65 18.00
CA GLN A 17 27.61 35.47 18.21
C GLN A 17 28.60 34.33 18.25
N GLY A 18 29.09 34.06 19.45
CA GLY A 18 29.80 32.83 19.72
C GLY A 18 28.93 31.70 19.20
N GLN A 19 29.48 30.89 18.32
CA GLN A 19 28.95 29.57 18.08
C GLN A 19 28.37 29.09 19.39
N ILE A 20 27.15 28.57 19.35
CA ILE A 20 26.54 27.95 20.52
C ILE A 20 27.51 26.86 20.97
N SER A 21 28.41 27.24 21.86
CA SER A 21 29.54 26.45 22.34
C SER A 21 29.11 25.34 23.30
N GLY A 22 27.79 25.02 23.32
CA GLY A 22 27.23 24.14 24.31
C GLY A 22 27.30 22.65 23.98
N ASP A 23 27.39 22.25 22.73
CA ASP A 23 27.04 20.88 22.39
C ASP A 23 28.15 20.02 21.77
N VAL A 24 29.32 20.52 21.58
CA VAL A 24 30.56 19.69 21.46
C VAL A 24 30.68 18.73 22.66
N LEU A 25 29.98 19.06 23.72
CA LEU A 25 29.94 18.33 24.98
C LEU A 25 28.76 17.36 25.08
N GLY A 26 27.99 17.12 24.01
CA GLY A 26 26.93 16.11 24.03
C GLY A 26 27.50 14.69 24.27
N THR A 27 26.87 13.69 23.67
CA THR A 27 27.30 12.29 23.81
C THR A 27 28.67 11.99 23.19
N HIS A 28 29.25 12.91 22.41
CA HIS A 28 30.65 12.86 21.96
C HIS A 28 31.64 13.41 22.98
N ASN A 29 31.20 13.90 24.15
CA ASN A 29 32.11 14.20 25.23
C ASN A 29 32.58 12.91 25.92
N LEU A 30 33.68 12.36 25.42
CA LEU A 30 34.27 11.12 25.92
C LEU A 30 35.17 11.33 27.14
N SER A 31 35.27 12.54 27.70
CA SER A 31 36.03 12.78 28.94
C SER A 31 35.39 12.08 30.13
N LEU A 32 36.15 11.90 31.20
CA LEU A 32 35.62 11.26 32.44
C LEU A 32 34.40 11.99 33.04
N SER A 33 34.31 13.29 32.85
CA SER A 33 33.20 14.13 33.30
C SER A 33 32.09 14.26 32.25
N GLY A 34 32.26 13.70 31.06
CA GLY A 34 31.35 13.82 29.94
C GLY A 34 30.08 12.99 30.08
N THR A 35 29.17 13.19 29.12
CA THR A 35 27.88 12.50 29.05
C THR A 35 27.90 11.25 28.16
N SER A 36 29.02 10.99 27.49
CA SER A 36 29.20 9.79 26.65
C SER A 36 29.02 8.51 27.46
N PRO A 37 28.44 7.46 26.87
CA PRO A 37 28.44 6.11 27.45
C PRO A 37 29.84 5.47 27.45
N VAL A 38 30.79 6.02 26.65
CA VAL A 38 32.18 5.58 26.58
C VAL A 38 33.07 6.72 27.07
N LYS A 39 33.91 6.48 28.07
CA LYS A 39 34.68 7.53 28.72
C LYS A 39 36.18 7.16 28.86
N GLY A 40 37.03 8.17 28.74
CA GLY A 40 38.48 8.04 28.93
C GLY A 40 39.10 9.30 29.47
N GLY A 41 40.37 9.25 29.74
CA GLY A 41 41.11 10.30 30.49
C GLY A 41 41.60 11.48 29.66
N LEU A 42 41.32 11.57 28.35
CA LEU A 42 41.72 12.70 27.52
C LEU A 42 40.67 13.82 27.50
N ASP A 43 41.09 15.01 27.09
CA ASP A 43 40.21 16.08 26.68
C ASP A 43 39.29 15.58 25.53
N PRO A 44 38.01 15.91 25.50
CA PRO A 44 37.08 15.37 24.52
C PRO A 44 37.46 15.65 23.06
N CYS A 45 38.13 16.77 22.78
CA CYS A 45 38.56 17.12 21.43
C CYS A 45 39.66 16.18 20.92
N LEU A 46 40.52 15.67 21.82
CA LEU A 46 41.70 14.88 21.46
C LEU A 46 41.39 13.45 21.00
N TYR A 47 40.18 12.96 21.24
CA TYR A 47 39.74 11.67 20.67
C TYR A 47 39.54 11.74 19.15
N CYS A 48 39.14 12.91 18.67
CA CYS A 48 38.87 13.15 17.25
C CYS A 48 39.97 13.96 16.56
N HIS A 49 40.54 14.96 17.24
CA HIS A 49 41.48 15.89 16.66
C HIS A 49 42.81 15.94 17.42
N VAL A 50 43.88 16.13 16.70
CA VAL A 50 45.22 16.32 17.27
C VAL A 50 46.00 17.32 16.44
N PRO A 51 46.71 18.29 17.06
CA PRO A 51 47.41 19.32 16.29
C PRO A 51 48.63 18.78 15.51
N HIS A 52 49.17 17.65 15.94
CA HIS A 52 50.38 17.03 15.34
C HIS A 52 50.23 15.51 15.33
N SER A 53 50.88 14.86 14.37
CA SER A 53 50.97 13.39 14.28
C SER A 53 49.63 12.66 14.13
N GLY A 54 48.63 13.31 13.53
CA GLY A 54 47.35 12.70 13.20
C GLY A 54 47.45 11.77 11.99
N VAL A 55 46.34 11.07 11.73
CA VAL A 55 46.15 10.19 10.58
C VAL A 55 46.27 11.00 9.29
N GLN A 56 47.02 10.48 8.31
CA GLN A 56 47.22 11.14 7.00
C GLN A 56 45.96 10.99 6.12
N ASN A 57 45.82 11.90 5.15
CA ASN A 57 44.75 11.87 4.13
C ASN A 57 43.31 11.98 4.68
N THR A 58 43.09 12.79 5.70
CA THR A 58 41.80 12.99 6.37
C THR A 58 41.15 14.36 6.05
N ASN A 59 41.32 14.86 4.83
CA ASN A 59 40.78 16.15 4.38
C ASN A 59 41.06 17.33 5.34
N GLY A 60 42.24 17.32 5.98
CA GLY A 60 42.64 18.36 6.92
C GLY A 60 41.98 18.27 8.31
N ALA A 61 41.28 17.20 8.62
CA ALA A 61 40.62 17.02 9.91
C ALA A 61 41.60 16.82 11.08
N LEU A 62 42.92 16.63 10.82
CA LEU A 62 43.92 16.33 11.86
C LEU A 62 43.45 15.18 12.78
N TRP A 63 42.98 14.10 12.18
CA TRP A 63 42.27 13.03 12.87
C TRP A 63 43.18 12.23 13.81
N SER A 64 42.69 11.97 15.01
CA SER A 64 43.43 11.29 16.07
C SER A 64 43.19 9.78 16.10
N GLN A 65 41.92 9.35 15.98
CA GLN A 65 41.53 7.95 16.04
C GLN A 65 42.09 7.16 14.85
N THR A 66 42.55 5.93 15.09
CA THR A 66 42.98 5.02 14.03
C THR A 66 41.81 4.67 13.10
N LEU A 67 42.03 4.79 11.79
CA LEU A 67 40.98 4.42 10.81
C LEU A 67 40.84 2.91 10.72
N SER A 68 39.62 2.47 10.44
CA SER A 68 39.34 1.09 10.10
C SER A 68 39.95 0.71 8.75
N THR A 69 40.44 -0.51 8.65
CA THR A 69 40.97 -1.10 7.41
C THR A 69 40.01 -2.07 6.76
N GLN A 70 38.77 -2.10 7.25
CA GLN A 70 37.76 -3.04 6.78
C GLN A 70 37.24 -2.69 5.40
N ILE A 71 36.75 -3.70 4.69
CA ILE A 71 35.99 -3.56 3.46
C ILE A 71 34.49 -3.57 3.85
N TYR A 72 33.77 -2.54 3.43
CA TYR A 72 32.38 -2.38 3.75
C TYR A 72 31.49 -2.88 2.60
N LYS A 73 30.37 -3.51 2.96
CA LYS A 73 29.32 -3.83 1.99
C LYS A 73 28.37 -2.63 1.87
N PRO A 74 28.26 -2.03 0.68
CA PRO A 74 27.43 -0.86 0.48
C PRO A 74 25.95 -1.19 0.46
N TYR A 75 25.11 -0.15 0.57
CA TYR A 75 23.66 -0.26 0.33
C TYR A 75 23.39 -0.74 -1.09
N VAL A 76 22.47 -1.69 -1.23
CA VAL A 76 21.98 -2.20 -2.51
C VAL A 76 20.47 -2.20 -2.48
N SER A 77 19.85 -1.61 -3.50
CA SER A 77 18.40 -1.63 -3.69
C SER A 77 18.09 -1.52 -5.19
N THR A 78 17.04 -2.19 -5.61
CA THR A 78 16.50 -2.09 -6.97
C THR A 78 15.91 -0.72 -7.28
N THR A 79 15.65 0.08 -6.25
CA THR A 79 15.19 1.47 -6.38
C THR A 79 16.33 2.50 -6.36
N LEU A 80 17.56 2.05 -6.26
CA LEU A 80 18.72 2.93 -6.39
C LEU A 80 18.91 3.27 -7.88
N HIS A 81 18.61 4.50 -8.26
CA HIS A 81 18.61 4.95 -9.65
C HIS A 81 20.00 5.03 -10.29
N ASN A 82 21.04 4.84 -9.54
CA ASN A 82 22.40 4.77 -10.07
C ASN A 82 22.84 3.31 -10.16
N THR A 83 23.10 2.85 -11.37
CA THR A 83 23.67 1.51 -11.62
C THR A 83 25.16 1.42 -11.30
N THR A 84 25.79 2.55 -11.01
CA THR A 84 27.17 2.57 -10.55
C THR A 84 27.22 2.03 -9.13
N LEU A 85 28.02 1.02 -8.88
CA LEU A 85 28.29 0.54 -7.54
C LEU A 85 28.65 1.72 -6.65
N GLN A 86 28.14 1.71 -5.43
CA GLN A 86 28.52 2.73 -4.44
C GLN A 86 30.06 2.78 -4.39
N PRO A 87 30.68 3.96 -4.54
CA PRO A 87 32.12 4.07 -4.51
C PRO A 87 32.67 3.68 -3.14
N MET A 88 33.99 3.54 -3.04
CA MET A 88 34.66 3.40 -1.75
C MET A 88 34.25 4.57 -0.84
N LEU A 89 34.19 4.30 0.46
CA LEU A 89 33.83 5.31 1.46
C LEU A 89 34.67 6.58 1.29
N GLY A 90 33.99 7.71 1.32
CA GLY A 90 34.61 9.01 1.38
C GLY A 90 35.42 9.21 2.66
N ALA A 91 36.31 10.16 2.60
CA ALA A 91 37.20 10.43 3.73
C ALA A 91 36.42 10.78 5.00
N ASP A 92 35.37 11.60 4.89
CA ASP A 92 34.60 12.08 6.05
C ASP A 92 33.81 10.93 6.72
N SER A 93 33.17 10.04 5.95
CA SER A 93 32.46 8.89 6.51
C SER A 93 33.41 7.90 7.17
N SER A 94 34.62 7.72 6.65
CA SER A 94 35.64 6.84 7.26
C SER A 94 36.12 7.34 8.63
N LEU A 95 36.09 8.67 8.87
CA LEU A 95 36.40 9.22 10.20
C LEU A 95 35.36 8.77 11.22
N CYS A 96 34.09 8.86 10.89
CA CYS A 96 32.97 8.43 11.77
C CYS A 96 33.03 6.91 12.04
N LEU A 97 33.25 6.13 10.98
CA LEU A 97 33.32 4.67 11.06
C LEU A 97 34.55 4.17 11.81
N SER A 98 35.58 4.99 11.99
CA SER A 98 36.73 4.63 12.85
C SER A 98 36.33 4.31 14.30
N CYS A 99 35.14 4.76 14.72
CA CYS A 99 34.54 4.39 16.00
C CYS A 99 33.23 3.61 15.80
N HIS A 100 32.40 4.02 14.84
CA HIS A 100 31.04 3.55 14.69
C HIS A 100 30.89 2.23 13.92
N ASP A 101 31.94 1.69 13.29
CA ASP A 101 31.90 0.34 12.72
C ASP A 101 32.14 -0.76 13.76
N GLY A 102 32.68 -0.40 14.92
CA GLY A 102 32.97 -1.33 16.02
C GLY A 102 34.14 -2.26 15.78
N THR A 103 34.96 -2.03 14.73
CA THR A 103 36.15 -2.86 14.42
C THR A 103 37.43 -2.31 15.05
N VAL A 104 37.50 -1.02 15.28
CA VAL A 104 38.58 -0.35 15.99
C VAL A 104 38.06 0.04 17.38
N ALA A 105 38.86 -0.22 18.40
CA ALA A 105 38.53 0.17 19.77
C ALA A 105 38.45 1.70 19.88
N VAL A 106 37.39 2.23 20.48
CA VAL A 106 37.29 3.66 20.77
C VAL A 106 38.48 4.05 21.68
N GLY A 107 39.15 5.14 21.34
CA GLY A 107 40.36 5.56 22.01
C GLY A 107 41.66 4.93 21.48
N GLN A 108 41.59 4.14 20.41
CA GLN A 108 42.79 3.71 19.68
C GLN A 108 43.29 4.87 18.82
N THR A 109 44.21 5.65 19.36
CA THR A 109 44.67 6.87 18.69
C THR A 109 46.06 6.71 18.10
N GLN A 110 46.37 7.42 17.02
CA GLN A 110 47.68 7.46 16.39
C GLN A 110 48.74 8.11 17.31
N PRO A 111 48.46 9.31 17.88
CA PRO A 111 49.47 10.03 18.65
C PRO A 111 49.64 9.51 20.09
N PHE A 112 48.59 8.97 20.71
CA PHE A 112 48.60 8.59 22.12
C PHE A 112 48.51 7.07 22.35
N GLY A 113 48.47 6.27 21.28
CA GLY A 113 48.19 4.83 21.39
C GLY A 113 46.79 4.52 21.89
N GLN A 114 46.62 3.38 22.53
CA GLN A 114 45.36 2.97 23.12
C GLN A 114 45.10 3.70 24.43
N ILE A 115 44.06 4.50 24.48
CA ILE A 115 43.55 5.15 25.69
C ILE A 115 42.67 4.16 26.42
N GLN A 116 42.86 4.05 27.73
CA GLN A 116 41.96 3.21 28.56
C GLN A 116 40.57 3.84 28.61
N MET A 117 39.61 3.12 28.04
CA MET A 117 38.21 3.54 28.02
C MET A 117 37.39 2.70 29.02
N SER A 118 36.31 3.29 29.53
CA SER A 118 35.29 2.64 30.35
C SER A 118 33.93 2.78 29.70
N GLY A 119 33.05 1.80 29.93
CA GLY A 119 31.72 1.77 29.31
C GLY A 119 31.73 1.22 27.88
N ASN A 120 30.57 1.21 27.25
CA ASN A 120 30.39 0.68 25.91
C ASN A 120 29.47 1.58 25.08
N MET A 121 29.75 1.66 23.78
CA MET A 121 28.84 2.28 22.83
C MET A 121 27.54 1.49 22.75
N TYR A 122 26.41 2.18 22.61
CA TYR A 122 25.13 1.50 22.43
C TYR A 122 25.13 0.66 21.15
N PRO A 123 24.45 -0.50 21.15
CA PRO A 123 24.37 -1.32 19.94
C PRO A 123 23.81 -0.59 18.71
N ALA A 124 22.88 0.33 18.91
CA ALA A 124 22.28 1.14 17.85
C ALA A 124 23.28 2.08 17.16
N ASP A 125 24.36 2.46 17.86
CA ASP A 125 25.39 3.36 17.34
C ASP A 125 26.53 2.61 16.63
N LYS A 126 26.44 1.27 16.57
CA LYS A 126 27.40 0.42 15.86
C LYS A 126 26.83 -0.05 14.54
N PHE A 127 27.41 0.38 13.44
CA PHE A 127 26.93 0.04 12.11
C PHE A 127 27.51 -1.26 11.56
N GLY A 128 28.63 -1.73 12.10
CA GLY A 128 29.37 -2.86 11.55
C GLY A 128 30.00 -2.55 10.20
N THR A 129 30.35 -3.60 9.47
CA THR A 129 30.90 -3.50 8.11
C THR A 129 29.89 -3.81 7.01
N ASP A 130 28.73 -4.32 7.38
CA ASP A 130 27.59 -4.52 6.47
C ASP A 130 26.66 -3.30 6.55
N LEU A 131 26.80 -2.40 5.57
CA LEU A 131 26.07 -1.14 5.51
C LEU A 131 24.83 -1.22 4.60
N GLN A 132 24.39 -2.42 4.23
CA GLN A 132 23.20 -2.62 3.39
C GLN A 132 21.91 -2.11 4.04
N GLY A 133 21.89 -2.05 5.36
CA GLY A 133 20.78 -1.47 6.14
C GLY A 133 20.91 0.03 6.42
N SER A 134 21.88 0.72 5.81
CA SER A 134 22.11 2.15 6.03
C SER A 134 21.86 2.96 4.77
N HIS A 135 21.41 4.21 4.92
CA HIS A 135 21.23 5.14 3.81
C HIS A 135 22.53 5.22 2.99
N PRO A 136 22.46 5.17 1.66
CA PRO A 136 23.65 5.23 0.83
C PRO A 136 24.42 6.54 1.08
N PHE A 137 25.71 6.43 1.31
CA PHE A 137 26.64 7.55 1.47
C PHE A 137 27.90 7.33 0.62
N SER A 138 28.72 8.36 0.49
CA SER A 138 29.77 8.45 -0.51
C SER A 138 29.23 8.31 -1.95
N LEU A 139 27.99 8.73 -2.14
CA LEU A 139 27.27 8.68 -3.41
C LEU A 139 27.23 10.07 -4.03
N LYS A 140 27.73 10.19 -5.26
CA LYS A 140 27.74 11.46 -5.99
C LYS A 140 26.37 11.92 -6.40
N THR A 141 26.09 13.19 -6.15
CA THR A 141 24.88 13.87 -6.60
C THR A 141 25.21 14.89 -7.71
N PRO A 142 24.26 15.33 -8.52
CA PRO A 142 22.86 14.90 -8.55
C PRO A 142 22.69 13.53 -9.24
N LEU A 143 21.71 12.75 -8.78
CA LEU A 143 21.25 11.55 -9.47
C LEU A 143 20.19 11.95 -10.47
N VAL A 144 20.58 12.21 -11.70
CA VAL A 144 19.70 12.78 -12.75
C VAL A 144 18.50 11.90 -13.09
N ASP A 145 18.60 10.59 -12.85
CA ASP A 145 17.57 9.62 -13.14
C ASP A 145 16.59 9.39 -11.97
N ALA A 146 16.78 10.05 -10.84
CA ALA A 146 15.91 9.93 -9.68
C ALA A 146 14.84 11.04 -9.69
N PRO A 147 13.55 10.70 -9.89
CA PRO A 147 12.48 11.70 -9.95
C PRO A 147 12.18 12.35 -8.60
N ASP A 148 12.56 11.72 -7.50
CA ASP A 148 12.33 12.15 -6.12
C ASP A 148 13.51 12.92 -5.50
N LEU A 149 14.57 13.19 -6.24
CA LEU A 149 15.72 13.92 -5.72
C LEU A 149 15.80 15.33 -6.29
N VAL A 150 16.18 16.27 -5.44
CA VAL A 150 16.45 17.67 -5.81
C VAL A 150 17.60 17.71 -6.81
N GLN A 151 17.33 18.20 -8.01
CA GLN A 151 18.32 18.18 -9.11
C GLN A 151 19.39 19.26 -8.98
N SER A 152 19.12 20.27 -8.19
CA SER A 152 20.06 21.37 -7.90
C SER A 152 21.00 21.06 -6.73
N LEU A 153 20.99 19.83 -6.21
CA LEU A 153 21.90 19.44 -5.14
C LEU A 153 23.34 19.58 -5.59
N THR A 154 24.06 20.41 -4.86
CA THR A 154 25.49 20.69 -5.08
C THR A 154 26.19 20.82 -3.73
N THR A 155 27.52 20.96 -3.75
CA THR A 155 28.32 21.21 -2.55
C THR A 155 27.84 22.43 -1.74
N SER A 156 27.20 23.39 -2.40
CA SER A 156 26.68 24.61 -1.78
C SER A 156 25.16 24.56 -1.53
N HIS A 157 24.51 23.41 -1.64
CA HIS A 157 23.11 23.30 -1.32
C HIS A 157 22.89 23.65 0.16
N THR A 158 22.17 24.72 0.39
CA THR A 158 21.88 25.26 1.73
C THR A 158 20.39 25.49 1.89
N THR A 159 19.90 25.32 3.12
CA THR A 159 18.58 25.81 3.52
C THR A 159 18.65 27.33 3.76
N ALA A 160 17.52 27.95 4.01
CA ALA A 160 17.46 29.38 4.37
C ALA A 160 18.25 29.71 5.65
N ASP A 161 18.44 28.72 6.54
CA ASP A 161 19.27 28.83 7.74
C ASP A 161 20.62 28.13 7.52
N PRO A 162 21.74 28.88 7.42
CA PRO A 162 23.06 28.30 7.23
C PRO A 162 23.50 27.35 8.35
N ALA A 163 23.01 27.51 9.57
CA ALA A 163 23.32 26.64 10.69
C ALA A 163 22.66 25.24 10.54
N GLN A 164 21.60 25.17 9.71
CA GLN A 164 20.89 23.93 9.41
C GLN A 164 21.15 23.43 8.00
N ALA A 165 22.21 23.89 7.37
CA ALA A 165 22.54 23.54 5.99
C ALA A 165 22.98 22.07 5.88
N VAL A 166 22.30 21.31 5.04
CA VAL A 166 22.79 20.01 4.56
C VAL A 166 23.93 20.26 3.58
N LYS A 167 25.10 19.68 3.84
CA LYS A 167 26.30 19.86 3.01
C LYS A 167 26.65 18.59 2.27
N LEU A 168 27.03 18.73 1.02
CA LEU A 168 27.65 17.68 0.24
C LEU A 168 29.17 17.88 0.23
N ILE A 169 29.91 16.83 0.49
CA ILE A 169 31.37 16.88 0.47
C ILE A 169 31.87 16.41 -0.90
N ASN A 170 32.44 17.31 -1.68
CA ASN A 170 32.85 17.03 -3.07
C ASN A 170 31.67 16.50 -3.95
N ASN A 171 30.45 16.96 -3.71
CA ASN A 171 29.19 16.49 -4.27
C ASN A 171 28.77 15.08 -3.81
N ASP A 172 29.40 14.53 -2.80
CA ASP A 172 29.04 13.25 -2.22
C ASP A 172 28.18 13.44 -0.96
N VAL A 173 27.21 12.57 -0.76
CA VAL A 173 26.48 12.43 0.50
C VAL A 173 27.38 11.69 1.47
N GLU A 174 27.71 12.31 2.58
CA GLU A 174 28.55 11.74 3.62
C GLU A 174 27.85 11.72 4.99
N CYS A 175 28.39 11.07 5.98
CA CYS A 175 27.83 11.10 7.34
C CYS A 175 27.60 12.54 7.81
N THR A 176 28.55 13.44 7.48
CA THR A 176 28.49 14.87 7.80
C THR A 176 27.45 15.65 7.00
N SER A 177 26.82 15.08 5.98
CA SER A 177 25.70 15.69 5.30
C SER A 177 24.44 15.73 6.19
N CYS A 178 24.27 14.73 7.04
CA CYS A 178 23.14 14.62 7.96
C CYS A 178 23.52 14.95 9.41
N HIS A 179 24.78 14.76 9.79
CA HIS A 179 25.24 14.90 11.17
C HIS A 179 26.32 15.97 11.33
N SER A 180 26.27 16.70 12.44
CA SER A 180 27.34 17.57 12.91
C SER A 180 27.90 17.04 14.23
N ALA A 181 29.08 16.45 14.21
CA ALA A 181 29.70 15.90 15.42
C ALA A 181 29.89 16.92 16.58
N HIS A 182 29.72 18.22 16.27
CA HIS A 182 29.95 19.32 17.21
C HIS A 182 28.68 19.93 17.80
N VAL A 183 27.50 19.66 17.23
CA VAL A 183 26.24 20.33 17.67
C VAL A 183 25.13 19.30 17.82
N GLN A 184 24.83 18.93 19.06
CA GLN A 184 23.80 17.94 19.37
C GLN A 184 22.38 18.53 19.38
N GLY A 185 22.24 19.82 19.67
CA GLY A 185 20.96 20.43 20.04
C GLY A 185 20.13 21.01 18.90
N ILE A 186 20.56 20.93 17.63
CA ILE A 186 19.78 21.45 16.50
C ILE A 186 18.42 20.72 16.42
N ASP A 187 18.41 19.38 16.49
CA ASP A 187 17.21 18.61 16.72
C ASP A 187 17.09 18.32 18.21
N ALA A 188 16.28 19.13 18.87
CA ALA A 188 16.12 19.08 20.32
C ALA A 188 15.41 17.81 20.82
N VAL A 189 14.70 17.10 19.93
CA VAL A 189 13.95 15.90 20.26
C VAL A 189 14.80 14.64 20.09
N SER A 190 15.37 14.43 18.91
CA SER A 190 16.19 13.23 18.64
C SER A 190 17.57 13.30 19.29
N LYS A 191 18.15 14.49 19.37
CA LYS A 191 19.52 14.75 19.89
C LYS A 191 20.59 13.88 19.23
N ASN A 192 20.41 13.54 17.95
CA ASN A 192 21.31 12.68 17.20
C ASN A 192 22.36 13.47 16.37
N PHE A 193 22.76 14.65 16.85
CA PHE A 193 23.70 15.52 16.14
C PHE A 193 23.27 15.88 14.72
N LEU A 194 21.97 15.97 14.44
CA LEU A 194 21.50 16.29 13.11
C LEU A 194 21.81 17.75 12.73
N VAL A 195 22.19 17.97 11.47
CA VAL A 195 22.45 19.31 10.92
C VAL A 195 21.19 20.15 10.74
N ARG A 196 20.02 19.50 10.80
CA ARG A 196 18.69 20.09 10.67
C ARG A 196 17.69 19.33 11.52
N ASP A 197 16.66 20.04 11.99
CA ASP A 197 15.50 19.42 12.62
C ASP A 197 14.88 18.37 11.68
N SER A 198 14.63 17.18 12.19
CA SER A 198 14.10 16.05 11.43
C SER A 198 12.57 15.93 11.54
N SER A 199 11.93 16.76 12.35
CA SER A 199 10.47 16.76 12.49
C SER A 199 9.78 16.97 11.15
N SER A 200 8.67 16.28 10.93
CA SER A 200 7.92 16.34 9.67
C SER A 200 8.76 16.02 8.42
N GLY A 201 9.88 15.32 8.60
CA GLY A 201 10.76 14.91 7.51
C GLY A 201 11.69 16.00 6.97
N GLN A 202 11.83 17.14 7.65
CA GLN A 202 12.57 18.30 7.13
C GLN A 202 14.01 17.97 6.71
N LEU A 203 14.72 17.14 7.46
CA LEU A 203 16.07 16.70 7.08
C LEU A 203 16.06 15.93 5.76
N CYS A 204 15.16 14.95 5.63
CA CYS A 204 15.04 14.12 4.43
C CYS A 204 14.65 14.95 3.20
N LEU A 205 13.67 15.87 3.38
CA LEU A 205 13.17 16.76 2.33
C LEU A 205 14.18 17.82 1.88
N SER A 206 15.35 17.90 2.51
CA SER A 206 16.47 18.70 1.98
C SER A 206 17.03 18.12 0.69
N CYS A 207 16.91 16.81 0.49
CA CYS A 207 17.40 16.10 -0.70
C CYS A 207 16.27 15.42 -1.48
N HIS A 208 15.26 14.88 -0.79
CA HIS A 208 14.09 14.27 -1.41
C HIS A 208 13.00 15.33 -1.64
N GLU A 209 12.62 15.55 -2.90
CA GLU A 209 11.65 16.60 -3.23
C GLU A 209 10.22 16.05 -3.40
N VAL A 210 9.27 16.91 -3.11
CA VAL A 210 7.84 16.59 -3.25
C VAL A 210 7.19 17.22 -4.49
N ASN A 211 7.97 17.84 -5.36
CA ASN A 211 7.44 18.43 -6.59
C ASN A 211 7.08 17.34 -7.61
N PRO A 212 5.95 17.46 -8.30
CA PRO A 212 5.61 16.56 -9.39
C PRO A 212 6.68 16.58 -10.48
N ARG A 213 7.25 15.42 -10.76
CA ARG A 213 8.28 15.26 -11.78
C ARG A 213 8.23 13.85 -12.34
N THR A 214 8.52 13.72 -13.62
CA THR A 214 8.64 12.44 -14.29
C THR A 214 10.00 12.34 -14.98
N VAL A 215 10.72 11.27 -14.74
CA VAL A 215 12.03 10.99 -15.34
C VAL A 215 12.01 9.57 -15.86
N ASN A 216 12.38 9.37 -17.13
CA ASN A 216 12.37 8.04 -17.78
C ASN A 216 11.04 7.27 -17.62
N GLY A 217 9.92 7.98 -17.63
CA GLY A 217 8.58 7.40 -17.44
C GLY A 217 8.20 7.11 -15.97
N GLN A 218 9.08 7.37 -15.02
CA GLN A 218 8.81 7.21 -13.59
C GLN A 218 8.42 8.56 -12.98
N SER A 219 7.28 8.60 -12.33
CA SER A 219 6.81 9.78 -11.59
C SER A 219 7.40 9.82 -10.19
N ASN A 220 7.59 11.03 -9.66
CA ASN A 220 8.05 11.22 -8.29
C ASN A 220 7.04 10.60 -7.30
N PRO A 221 7.43 9.55 -6.54
CA PRO A 221 6.55 8.89 -5.59
C PRO A 221 6.16 9.78 -4.40
N LEU A 222 6.91 10.85 -4.15
CA LEU A 222 6.68 11.79 -3.05
C LEU A 222 5.81 12.99 -3.46
N ALA A 223 5.41 13.10 -4.73
CA ALA A 223 4.69 14.26 -5.25
C ALA A 223 3.39 14.60 -4.49
N GLN A 224 2.80 13.65 -3.80
CA GLN A 224 1.57 13.84 -3.01
C GLN A 224 1.82 13.73 -1.49
N TRP A 225 3.08 13.62 -1.07
CA TRP A 225 3.44 13.39 0.33
C TRP A 225 2.81 14.41 1.29
N ALA A 226 2.91 15.69 0.99
CA ALA A 226 2.43 16.75 1.89
C ALA A 226 0.92 16.66 2.21
N GLY A 227 0.12 16.10 1.31
CA GLY A 227 -1.32 15.86 1.50
C GLY A 227 -1.65 14.46 2.00
N SER A 228 -0.67 13.59 2.16
CA SER A 228 -0.91 12.22 2.58
C SER A 228 -1.36 12.14 4.04
N ILE A 229 -2.13 11.09 4.35
CA ILE A 229 -2.56 10.84 5.73
C ILE A 229 -1.38 10.61 6.67
N HIS A 230 -0.30 10.01 6.19
CA HIS A 230 0.88 9.75 7.00
C HIS A 230 1.67 11.02 7.31
N ALA A 231 1.73 11.97 6.37
CA ALA A 231 2.39 13.27 6.59
C ALA A 231 1.58 14.18 7.52
N THR A 232 0.25 14.09 7.49
CA THR A 232 -0.65 15.00 8.21
C THR A 232 -1.24 14.41 9.48
N SER A 233 -0.97 13.14 9.78
CA SER A 233 -1.57 12.44 10.92
C SER A 233 -1.12 13.02 12.26
N GLY A 234 -2.10 13.48 13.04
CA GLY A 234 -1.94 13.86 14.44
C GLY A 234 -2.01 12.68 15.42
N ASN A 235 -2.15 11.45 14.93
CA ASN A 235 -2.23 10.27 15.79
C ASN A 235 -0.95 10.11 16.60
N ALA A 236 -1.11 10.01 17.91
CA ALA A 236 0.00 9.86 18.83
C ALA A 236 0.64 8.48 18.70
N ILE A 237 1.95 8.43 18.82
CA ILE A 237 2.74 7.20 18.86
C ILE A 237 2.93 6.82 20.34
N ALA A 238 2.34 5.71 20.78
CA ALA A 238 2.38 5.28 22.17
C ALA A 238 3.75 4.73 22.60
N ASN A 239 4.48 4.12 21.65
CA ASN A 239 5.80 3.52 21.88
C ASN A 239 6.87 4.23 21.05
N ALA A 240 7.11 5.50 21.36
CA ALA A 240 8.05 6.37 20.65
C ALA A 240 9.46 5.77 20.40
N PRO A 241 10.10 5.05 21.32
CA PRO A 241 11.42 4.47 21.07
C PRO A 241 11.46 3.47 19.91
N MET A 242 10.34 2.83 19.61
CA MET A 242 10.27 1.86 18.51
C MET A 242 9.93 2.51 17.16
N LEU A 243 9.34 3.70 17.15
CA LEU A 243 8.78 4.33 15.96
C LEU A 243 9.38 5.70 15.64
N GLY A 244 10.42 6.10 16.33
CA GLY A 244 11.06 7.39 16.18
C GLY A 244 10.98 8.24 17.45
N SER A 245 11.44 9.47 17.37
CA SER A 245 11.63 10.32 18.56
C SER A 245 10.48 11.30 18.80
N TYR A 246 9.59 11.49 17.83
CA TYR A 246 8.52 12.49 17.89
C TYR A 246 7.19 11.85 18.31
N SER A 247 6.29 12.68 18.81
CA SER A 247 5.07 12.22 19.49
C SER A 247 3.95 11.79 18.55
N THR A 248 3.95 12.25 17.31
CA THR A 248 2.89 11.88 16.33
C THR A 248 3.47 11.27 15.06
N VAL A 249 2.63 10.55 14.31
CA VAL A 249 3.00 9.95 13.03
C VAL A 249 3.48 11.00 12.04
N GLY A 250 2.74 12.10 11.90
CA GLY A 250 3.11 13.20 10.99
C GLY A 250 4.40 13.92 11.41
N GLN A 251 4.67 14.04 12.70
CA GLN A 251 5.93 14.59 13.17
C GLN A 251 7.12 13.66 12.91
N ASN A 252 6.95 12.35 13.06
CA ASN A 252 7.98 11.38 12.68
C ASN A 252 8.12 11.27 11.16
N ALA A 253 7.04 11.51 10.42
CA ALA A 253 7.04 11.50 8.96
C ALA A 253 7.75 10.28 8.36
N CYS A 254 8.85 10.51 7.62
CA CYS A 254 9.63 9.45 6.99
C CYS A 254 10.11 8.39 8.00
N LEU A 255 10.50 8.82 9.21
CA LEU A 255 11.00 7.93 10.26
C LEU A 255 9.94 7.00 10.84
N SER A 256 8.66 7.24 10.58
CA SER A 256 7.59 6.29 10.95
C SER A 256 7.73 4.95 10.23
N CYS A 257 8.26 4.98 9.00
CA CYS A 257 8.37 3.82 8.11
C CYS A 257 9.81 3.47 7.76
N HIS A 258 10.68 4.46 7.62
CA HIS A 258 12.07 4.29 7.21
C HIS A 258 13.02 4.42 8.39
N MET A 259 14.10 3.67 8.35
CA MET A 259 15.18 3.69 9.32
C MET A 259 16.50 3.98 8.59
N PRO A 260 17.10 5.15 8.78
CA PRO A 260 18.26 5.54 7.98
C PRO A 260 19.52 4.71 8.26
N HIS A 261 19.55 4.01 9.40
CA HIS A 261 20.66 3.13 9.81
C HIS A 261 20.12 1.84 10.41
N ASN A 262 20.87 0.75 10.24
CA ASN A 262 20.57 -0.55 10.84
C ASN A 262 19.15 -1.06 10.51
N SER A 263 18.65 -0.73 9.31
CA SER A 263 17.37 -1.24 8.84
C SER A 263 17.45 -2.77 8.66
N ALA A 264 16.59 -3.49 9.33
CA ALA A 264 16.52 -4.95 9.25
C ALA A 264 15.50 -5.47 8.22
N ALA A 265 14.68 -4.59 7.66
CA ALA A 265 13.55 -4.96 6.83
C ALA A 265 13.84 -4.94 5.30
N GLY A 266 15.11 -5.06 4.92
CA GLY A 266 15.49 -5.18 3.51
C GLY A 266 15.52 -3.86 2.73
N PRO A 267 15.29 -3.91 1.41
CA PRO A 267 15.39 -2.75 0.53
C PRO A 267 14.53 -1.57 0.98
N ARG A 268 14.89 -0.36 0.56
CA ARG A 268 14.21 0.91 0.89
C ARG A 268 14.30 1.33 2.35
N LEU A 269 15.20 0.72 3.12
CA LEU A 269 15.44 1.06 4.54
C LEU A 269 14.15 1.02 5.38
N LEU A 270 13.28 0.06 5.14
CA LEU A 270 12.06 -0.11 5.90
C LEU A 270 12.35 -0.58 7.33
N ARG A 271 11.64 -0.04 8.28
CA ARG A 271 11.79 -0.34 9.69
C ARG A 271 11.32 -1.76 10.04
N GLY A 272 10.13 -2.15 9.56
CA GLY A 272 9.46 -3.40 9.94
C GLY A 272 9.02 -3.46 11.40
N PRO A 273 8.15 -4.40 11.76
CA PRO A 273 7.80 -4.66 13.15
C PRO A 273 8.91 -5.39 13.88
N GLN A 274 8.94 -5.21 15.19
CA GLN A 274 9.81 -5.97 16.08
C GLN A 274 8.96 -6.67 17.15
N PRO A 275 8.96 -8.02 17.23
CA PRO A 275 9.67 -8.96 16.35
C PRO A 275 9.04 -9.06 14.96
N PRO A 276 9.80 -9.54 13.95
CA PRO A 276 9.27 -9.79 12.61
C PRO A 276 8.10 -10.79 12.63
N ILE A 277 7.09 -10.54 11.81
CA ILE A 277 5.97 -11.45 11.62
C ILE A 277 6.36 -12.49 10.59
N ALA A 278 6.29 -13.77 10.96
CA ALA A 278 6.66 -14.86 10.06
C ALA A 278 5.74 -14.92 8.82
N ASN A 279 6.32 -15.25 7.67
CA ASN A 279 5.64 -15.41 6.38
C ASN A 279 4.93 -14.15 5.82
N ILE A 280 5.34 -12.99 6.25
CA ILE A 280 4.89 -11.71 5.69
C ILE A 280 6.10 -10.95 5.13
N ASP A 281 5.94 -10.35 3.97
CA ASP A 281 7.00 -9.55 3.34
C ASP A 281 7.35 -8.30 4.17
N SER A 282 8.55 -7.76 3.95
CA SER A 282 9.06 -6.65 4.75
C SER A 282 8.26 -5.36 4.60
N SER A 283 7.65 -5.10 3.44
CA SER A 283 6.83 -3.90 3.24
C SER A 283 5.50 -4.00 3.98
N THR A 284 4.83 -5.14 3.89
CA THR A 284 3.62 -5.43 4.65
C THR A 284 3.90 -5.43 6.14
N GLN A 285 5.01 -6.03 6.58
CA GLN A 285 5.44 -5.99 7.98
C GLN A 285 5.58 -4.56 8.50
N ASN A 286 6.16 -3.68 7.68
CA ASN A 286 6.31 -2.27 8.05
C ASN A 286 4.95 -1.60 8.31
N CYS A 287 3.95 -1.86 7.47
CA CYS A 287 2.58 -1.36 7.66
C CYS A 287 1.94 -1.93 8.93
N MET A 288 2.15 -3.22 9.20
CA MET A 288 1.58 -3.91 10.37
C MET A 288 2.12 -3.40 11.71
N THR A 289 3.17 -2.61 11.73
CA THR A 289 3.61 -1.92 12.94
C THR A 289 2.50 -1.06 13.56
N CYS A 290 1.66 -0.48 12.71
CA CYS A 290 0.55 0.39 13.13
C CYS A 290 -0.83 -0.21 12.79
N HIS A 291 -0.97 -0.93 11.64
CA HIS A 291 -2.24 -1.45 11.12
C HIS A 291 -2.62 -2.85 11.65
N ASN A 292 -2.10 -3.23 12.81
CA ASN A 292 -2.37 -4.52 13.47
C ASN A 292 -3.40 -4.45 14.60
N GLY A 293 -4.08 -3.32 14.80
CA GLY A 293 -5.01 -3.09 15.90
C GLY A 293 -4.36 -2.97 17.28
N GLY A 294 -3.04 -2.94 17.35
CA GLY A 294 -2.29 -2.78 18.59
C GLY A 294 -2.32 -1.35 19.14
N SER A 295 -1.75 -1.18 20.33
CA SER A 295 -1.72 0.08 21.07
C SER A 295 -0.61 1.05 20.64
N ASN A 296 0.10 0.76 19.55
CA ASN A 296 1.21 1.62 19.11
C ASN A 296 0.76 2.99 18.61
N ILE A 297 -0.49 3.11 18.20
CA ILE A 297 -1.09 4.34 17.67
C ILE A 297 -2.36 4.68 18.44
N SER A 298 -2.53 5.95 18.77
CA SER A 298 -3.73 6.47 19.44
C SER A 298 -4.26 7.71 18.70
N PRO A 299 -5.56 7.79 18.36
CA PRO A 299 -6.55 6.73 18.51
C PRO A 299 -6.23 5.48 17.70
N ALA A 300 -6.73 4.34 18.15
CA ALA A 300 -6.54 3.07 17.45
C ALA A 300 -7.12 3.10 16.04
N ILE A 301 -6.39 2.54 15.08
CA ILE A 301 -6.83 2.36 13.70
C ILE A 301 -7.32 0.93 13.49
N PRO A 302 -8.13 0.66 12.45
CA PRO A 302 -8.64 -0.68 12.21
C PRO A 302 -7.54 -1.73 12.10
N ASN A 303 -7.82 -2.91 12.61
CA ASN A 303 -6.93 -4.06 12.54
C ASN A 303 -7.00 -4.74 11.18
N VAL A 304 -6.16 -4.32 10.25
CA VAL A 304 -6.07 -4.96 8.93
C VAL A 304 -5.45 -6.36 9.02
N TYR A 305 -4.55 -6.56 9.99
CA TYR A 305 -3.89 -7.85 10.17
C TYR A 305 -4.88 -8.98 10.52
N ALA A 306 -5.94 -8.68 11.27
CA ALA A 306 -6.96 -9.66 11.60
C ALA A 306 -7.68 -10.20 10.36
N GLU A 307 -7.78 -9.41 9.31
CA GLU A 307 -8.43 -9.80 8.06
C GLU A 307 -7.71 -10.93 7.33
N PHE A 308 -6.39 -11.07 7.52
CA PHE A 308 -5.60 -12.12 6.88
C PHE A 308 -5.92 -13.53 7.41
N SER A 309 -6.65 -13.66 8.52
CA SER A 309 -7.16 -14.94 9.00
C SER A 309 -8.41 -15.42 8.26
N LYS A 310 -9.06 -14.54 7.50
CA LYS A 310 -10.23 -14.81 6.67
C LYS A 310 -9.81 -15.17 5.23
N VAL A 311 -10.76 -15.34 4.34
CA VAL A 311 -10.46 -15.33 2.90
C VAL A 311 -9.91 -13.96 2.55
N SER A 312 -8.65 -13.89 2.16
CA SER A 312 -7.93 -12.64 1.91
C SER A 312 -7.19 -12.70 0.57
N HIS A 313 -6.71 -11.58 0.10
CA HIS A 313 -5.77 -11.61 -1.00
C HIS A 313 -4.56 -12.48 -0.59
N PRO A 314 -3.92 -13.20 -1.54
CA PRO A 314 -2.75 -13.98 -1.20
C PRO A 314 -1.74 -13.07 -0.51
N SER A 315 -1.51 -13.31 0.78
CA SER A 315 -0.40 -12.68 1.47
C SER A 315 0.88 -13.22 0.86
N PRO A 316 1.86 -12.37 0.54
CA PRO A 316 3.10 -12.86 0.00
C PRO A 316 3.76 -13.76 1.02
N SER A 317 3.96 -15.02 0.67
CA SER A 317 4.79 -15.93 1.44
C SER A 317 6.27 -15.52 1.29
N GLY A 318 6.66 -14.47 1.96
CA GLY A 318 8.02 -14.22 2.42
C GLY A 318 9.12 -13.86 1.42
N ILE A 319 8.92 -13.73 0.11
CA ILE A 319 10.09 -13.71 -0.77
C ILE A 319 10.15 -12.57 -1.78
N ASN A 320 9.06 -11.96 -2.19
CA ASN A 320 9.13 -10.93 -3.23
C ASN A 320 8.41 -9.66 -2.81
N LEU A 321 9.19 -8.66 -2.47
CA LEU A 321 8.73 -7.27 -2.48
C LEU A 321 8.25 -6.93 -3.89
N HIS A 322 7.12 -6.26 -4.00
CA HIS A 322 6.83 -5.51 -5.21
C HIS A 322 7.95 -4.50 -5.43
N ASP A 323 8.80 -4.82 -6.35
CA ASP A 323 9.81 -3.90 -6.82
C ASP A 323 9.17 -2.85 -7.74
N ALA A 324 9.67 -1.62 -7.69
CA ALA A 324 9.28 -0.58 -8.64
C ALA A 324 9.55 -0.99 -10.11
N GLY A 325 10.51 -1.90 -10.33
CA GLY A 325 10.77 -2.51 -11.64
C GLY A 325 9.81 -3.65 -12.01
N GLU A 326 9.00 -4.14 -11.07
CA GLU A 326 8.03 -5.18 -11.35
C GLU A 326 6.85 -4.59 -12.12
N THR A 327 6.73 -4.94 -13.37
CA THR A 327 5.57 -4.53 -14.17
C THR A 327 4.37 -5.38 -13.80
N ALA A 328 3.16 -4.86 -14.03
CA ALA A 328 1.92 -5.61 -13.83
C ALA A 328 1.82 -6.89 -14.66
N LEU A 329 2.71 -7.08 -15.63
CA LEU A 329 2.75 -8.21 -16.56
C LEU A 329 3.89 -9.18 -16.26
N VAL A 330 4.65 -8.99 -15.20
CA VAL A 330 5.74 -9.89 -14.82
C VAL A 330 5.18 -11.28 -14.49
N ASN A 331 5.87 -12.32 -14.96
CA ASN A 331 5.51 -13.73 -14.77
C ASN A 331 5.92 -14.18 -13.35
N ASN A 332 5.34 -13.59 -12.35
CA ASN A 332 5.52 -13.97 -10.96
C ASN A 332 4.27 -14.65 -10.40
N ASN A 333 4.44 -15.39 -9.29
CA ASN A 333 3.29 -15.85 -8.52
C ASN A 333 2.42 -14.65 -8.19
N ARG A 334 1.11 -14.76 -8.43
CA ARG A 334 0.18 -13.70 -8.04
C ARG A 334 0.26 -13.52 -6.55
N HIS A 335 0.63 -12.32 -6.14
CA HIS A 335 0.68 -11.91 -4.75
C HIS A 335 0.04 -10.52 -4.65
N ALA A 336 -0.42 -10.19 -3.48
CA ALA A 336 -0.93 -8.86 -3.17
C ALA A 336 -0.31 -8.39 -1.87
N THR A 337 0.37 -7.26 -1.93
CA THR A 337 0.92 -6.57 -0.77
C THR A 337 0.15 -5.26 -0.54
N CYS A 338 0.37 -4.62 0.58
CA CYS A 338 -0.26 -3.33 0.86
C CYS A 338 0.03 -2.29 -0.25
N VAL A 339 1.27 -2.29 -0.75
CA VAL A 339 1.73 -1.31 -1.75
C VAL A 339 1.21 -1.57 -3.17
N ASP A 340 0.55 -2.69 -3.40
CA ASP A 340 -0.13 -2.94 -4.68
C ASP A 340 -1.37 -2.10 -4.84
N CYS A 341 -2.06 -1.83 -3.73
CA CYS A 341 -3.31 -1.09 -3.70
C CYS A 341 -3.17 0.29 -3.08
N HIS A 342 -2.13 0.51 -2.27
CA HIS A 342 -1.91 1.75 -1.55
C HIS A 342 -0.53 2.34 -1.84
N SER A 343 -0.47 3.65 -2.06
CA SER A 343 0.79 4.38 -2.03
C SER A 343 0.95 5.03 -0.65
N PRO A 344 1.89 4.59 0.21
CA PRO A 344 2.04 5.16 1.54
C PRO A 344 2.40 6.66 1.52
N HIS A 345 2.94 7.14 0.41
CA HIS A 345 3.30 8.54 0.23
C HIS A 345 2.16 9.40 -0.34
N ALA A 346 1.07 8.79 -0.80
CA ALA A 346 -0.03 9.51 -1.44
C ALA A 346 -1.41 9.19 -0.86
N SER A 347 -1.56 8.10 -0.11
CA SER A 347 -2.84 7.72 0.50
C SER A 347 -3.39 8.83 1.38
N MET A 348 -4.66 9.19 1.17
CA MET A 348 -5.33 10.27 1.86
C MET A 348 -6.47 9.74 2.74
N GLN A 349 -6.89 10.56 3.70
CA GLN A 349 -8.04 10.21 4.53
C GLN A 349 -9.33 10.22 3.72
N GLN A 350 -10.13 9.17 3.88
CA GLN A 350 -11.51 9.15 3.38
C GLN A 350 -12.39 9.98 4.30
N SER A 351 -12.80 11.14 3.85
CA SER A 351 -13.68 12.04 4.61
C SER A 351 -15.17 11.75 4.41
N SER A 352 -15.52 11.12 3.29
CA SER A 352 -16.89 10.76 2.94
C SER A 352 -16.91 9.55 2.02
N PHE A 353 -17.83 8.63 2.26
CA PHE A 353 -18.02 7.47 1.37
C PHE A 353 -18.83 7.80 0.12
N SER A 354 -19.48 8.94 0.10
CA SER A 354 -20.21 9.43 -1.08
C SER A 354 -19.34 10.16 -2.10
N SER A 355 -18.08 10.41 -1.81
CA SER A 355 -17.15 11.11 -2.70
C SER A 355 -15.73 10.56 -2.56
N PRO A 356 -14.97 10.39 -3.66
CA PRO A 356 -15.42 10.56 -5.04
C PRO A 356 -16.42 9.47 -5.46
N LEU A 357 -17.17 9.75 -6.52
CA LEU A 357 -18.08 8.76 -7.13
C LEU A 357 -17.29 7.78 -8.01
N PRO A 358 -17.81 6.55 -8.22
CA PRO A 358 -17.25 5.65 -9.21
C PRO A 358 -17.14 6.31 -10.60
N PRO A 359 -16.12 6.01 -11.36
CA PRO A 359 -15.07 5.01 -11.11
C PRO A 359 -13.79 5.56 -10.45
N MET A 360 -13.76 6.82 -10.03
CA MET A 360 -12.54 7.49 -9.57
C MET A 360 -11.90 6.77 -8.38
N VAL A 361 -10.58 6.75 -8.35
CA VAL A 361 -9.81 6.21 -7.22
C VAL A 361 -10.22 6.88 -5.91
N ARG A 362 -10.50 6.08 -4.88
CA ARG A 362 -10.81 6.59 -3.54
C ARG A 362 -9.54 7.12 -2.84
N PRO A 363 -9.67 8.11 -1.95
CA PRO A 363 -8.54 8.73 -1.25
C PRO A 363 -7.52 7.76 -0.63
N PRO A 364 -7.91 6.64 0.02
CA PRO A 364 -6.94 5.68 0.56
C PRO A 364 -6.08 4.99 -0.52
N GLN A 365 -6.55 4.94 -1.76
CA GLN A 365 -5.84 4.35 -2.90
C GLN A 365 -5.14 5.40 -3.78
N ALA A 366 -5.17 6.68 -3.40
CA ALA A 366 -4.49 7.73 -4.14
C ALA A 366 -3.01 7.37 -4.38
N GLY A 367 -2.53 7.66 -5.59
CA GLY A 367 -1.15 7.36 -5.98
C GLY A 367 -0.85 5.88 -6.28
N SER A 368 -1.84 4.98 -6.18
CA SER A 368 -1.65 3.58 -6.56
C SER A 368 -1.41 3.43 -8.07
N VAL A 369 -0.68 2.39 -8.43
CA VAL A 369 -0.43 2.04 -9.83
C VAL A 369 -1.62 1.29 -10.40
N GLY A 370 -1.90 1.48 -11.69
CA GLY A 370 -2.97 0.82 -12.42
C GLY A 370 -2.54 0.25 -13.75
N ILE A 371 -3.47 -0.48 -14.39
CA ILE A 371 -3.37 -0.92 -15.78
C ILE A 371 -4.56 -0.35 -16.54
N SER A 372 -4.28 0.20 -17.72
CA SER A 372 -5.29 0.72 -18.63
C SER A 372 -6.28 -0.39 -19.03
N SER A 373 -7.58 -0.09 -18.91
CA SER A 373 -8.63 -0.97 -19.39
C SER A 373 -8.75 -0.99 -20.92
N THR A 374 -8.13 -0.03 -21.62
CA THR A 374 -8.20 0.08 -23.07
C THR A 374 -7.42 -1.03 -23.78
N ASP A 375 -6.24 -1.34 -23.27
CA ASP A 375 -5.30 -2.31 -23.87
C ASP A 375 -4.90 -3.43 -22.91
N GLY A 376 -5.19 -3.31 -21.62
CA GLY A 376 -4.83 -4.29 -20.60
C GLY A 376 -3.33 -4.42 -20.31
N THR A 377 -2.50 -3.49 -20.80
CA THR A 377 -1.04 -3.57 -20.75
C THR A 377 -0.35 -2.28 -20.34
N THR A 378 -0.90 -1.13 -20.71
CA THR A 378 -0.29 0.18 -20.36
C THR A 378 -0.37 0.42 -18.87
N VAL A 379 0.80 0.64 -18.25
CA VAL A 379 0.91 0.98 -16.83
C VAL A 379 0.52 2.44 -16.62
N LEU A 380 -0.35 2.67 -15.66
CA LEU A 380 -0.82 4.00 -15.24
C LEU A 380 -0.20 4.36 -13.89
N THR A 381 0.46 5.48 -13.81
CA THR A 381 1.09 5.98 -12.58
C THR A 381 0.78 7.47 -12.39
N PRO A 382 -0.18 7.81 -11.54
CA PRO A 382 -1.07 6.93 -10.78
C PRO A 382 -2.29 6.42 -11.60
N ALA A 383 -2.98 5.43 -11.04
CA ALA A 383 -4.33 5.05 -11.48
C ALA A 383 -5.31 6.21 -11.27
N VAL A 384 -6.22 6.39 -12.21
CA VAL A 384 -7.29 7.40 -12.14
C VAL A 384 -8.60 6.75 -11.66
N ASN A 385 -8.87 5.53 -12.11
CA ASN A 385 -10.06 4.77 -11.77
C ASN A 385 -9.69 3.60 -10.85
N GLN A 386 -10.57 3.26 -9.91
CA GLN A 386 -10.31 2.19 -8.95
C GLN A 386 -10.05 0.83 -9.63
N TYR A 387 -10.85 0.49 -10.64
CA TYR A 387 -10.70 -0.78 -11.34
C TYR A 387 -9.33 -0.95 -12.02
N GLU A 388 -8.69 0.14 -12.43
CA GLU A 388 -7.36 0.08 -13.06
C GLU A 388 -6.31 -0.51 -12.12
N ASN A 389 -6.41 -0.23 -10.82
CA ASN A 389 -5.56 -0.87 -9.83
C ASN A 389 -5.84 -2.38 -9.74
N CYS A 390 -7.10 -2.80 -9.73
CA CYS A 390 -7.49 -4.21 -9.70
C CYS A 390 -7.01 -4.96 -10.94
N LEU A 391 -7.03 -4.30 -12.12
CA LEU A 391 -6.61 -4.88 -13.40
C LEU A 391 -5.10 -5.25 -13.44
N ARG A 392 -4.29 -4.79 -12.52
CA ARG A 392 -2.89 -5.25 -12.39
C ARG A 392 -2.83 -6.77 -12.23
N CYS A 393 -3.77 -7.35 -11.50
CA CYS A 393 -3.85 -8.79 -11.25
C CYS A 393 -5.05 -9.43 -11.95
N HIS A 394 -6.18 -8.71 -12.06
CA HIS A 394 -7.43 -9.17 -12.67
C HIS A 394 -7.62 -8.69 -14.13
N GLY A 395 -6.56 -8.22 -14.78
CA GLY A 395 -6.47 -8.03 -16.22
C GLY A 395 -5.94 -9.28 -16.91
N SER A 396 -5.14 -9.12 -17.98
CA SER A 396 -4.57 -10.24 -18.73
C SER A 396 -3.81 -11.22 -17.83
N SER A 397 -4.04 -12.51 -18.03
CA SER A 397 -3.28 -13.59 -17.37
C SER A 397 -1.98 -13.94 -18.10
N THR A 398 -1.69 -13.30 -19.23
CA THR A 398 -0.46 -13.54 -20.00
C THR A 398 0.76 -13.30 -19.13
N GLY A 399 1.62 -14.31 -19.00
CA GLY A 399 2.80 -14.26 -18.18
C GLY A 399 2.57 -14.34 -16.66
N LYS A 400 1.33 -14.57 -16.20
CA LYS A 400 1.00 -14.70 -14.78
C LYS A 400 0.57 -16.11 -14.43
N GLN A 401 1.00 -16.62 -13.29
CA GLN A 401 0.51 -17.89 -12.80
C GLN A 401 -0.93 -17.75 -12.29
N VAL A 402 -1.77 -18.67 -12.75
CA VAL A 402 -3.13 -18.81 -12.23
C VAL A 402 -3.08 -19.79 -11.06
N LEU A 403 -3.24 -19.30 -9.86
CA LEU A 403 -3.31 -20.15 -8.67
C LEU A 403 -4.70 -20.80 -8.59
N ALA A 404 -4.75 -22.13 -8.45
CA ALA A 404 -5.98 -22.92 -8.33
C ALA A 404 -6.64 -22.80 -6.93
N ILE A 405 -6.61 -21.61 -6.31
CA ILE A 405 -6.92 -21.44 -4.87
C ILE A 405 -8.40 -21.05 -4.63
N PHE A 406 -9.19 -20.92 -5.67
CA PHE A 406 -10.43 -20.15 -5.55
C PHE A 406 -11.69 -20.98 -5.32
N GLY A 407 -11.66 -21.98 -4.50
CA GLY A 407 -12.88 -22.67 -4.11
C GLY A 407 -13.74 -23.12 -5.31
N TYR A 408 -15.04 -23.11 -5.14
CA TYR A 408 -15.98 -23.45 -6.22
C TYR A 408 -16.07 -22.30 -7.24
N LEU A 409 -15.75 -22.59 -8.50
CA LEU A 409 -16.03 -21.71 -9.63
C LEU A 409 -17.11 -22.34 -10.51
N PRO A 410 -18.15 -21.60 -10.89
CA PRO A 410 -19.14 -22.06 -11.87
C PRO A 410 -18.47 -22.43 -13.20
N ALA A 411 -18.89 -23.54 -13.76
CA ALA A 411 -18.50 -23.92 -15.13
C ALA A 411 -19.49 -23.30 -16.11
N ARG A 412 -19.16 -22.18 -16.70
CA ARG A 412 -20.09 -21.39 -17.48
C ARG A 412 -20.34 -21.95 -18.87
N ALA A 413 -21.60 -21.86 -19.32
CA ALA A 413 -22.01 -22.25 -20.66
C ALA A 413 -21.27 -21.46 -21.75
N ILE A 414 -20.93 -20.22 -21.45
CA ILE A 414 -20.02 -19.39 -22.26
C ILE A 414 -18.78 -19.16 -21.43
N PRO A 415 -17.71 -19.96 -21.63
CA PRO A 415 -16.48 -19.78 -20.90
C PRO A 415 -15.73 -18.55 -21.40
N GLY A 416 -15.09 -17.80 -20.50
CA GLY A 416 -14.11 -16.80 -20.86
C GLY A 416 -12.81 -17.47 -21.35
N SER A 417 -12.15 -16.86 -22.30
CA SER A 417 -10.82 -17.32 -22.77
C SER A 417 -9.76 -17.18 -21.68
N ASP A 418 -9.93 -16.23 -20.79
CA ASP A 418 -9.07 -15.96 -19.64
C ASP A 418 -9.99 -15.64 -18.45
N PRO A 419 -10.21 -16.62 -17.53
CA PRO A 419 -11.17 -16.47 -16.45
C PRO A 419 -10.80 -15.38 -15.44
N LEU A 420 -9.54 -14.97 -15.39
CA LEU A 420 -9.08 -13.92 -14.48
C LEU A 420 -9.01 -12.55 -15.14
N ASN A 421 -9.20 -12.47 -16.45
CA ASN A 421 -9.25 -11.20 -17.16
C ASN A 421 -10.68 -10.66 -17.16
N LEU A 422 -10.92 -9.65 -16.35
CA LEU A 422 -12.23 -9.01 -16.23
C LEU A 422 -12.51 -7.96 -17.31
N ILE A 423 -11.49 -7.53 -18.06
CA ILE A 423 -11.64 -6.46 -19.06
C ILE A 423 -12.74 -6.82 -20.08
N PRO A 424 -12.70 -7.98 -20.78
CA PRO A 424 -13.73 -8.31 -21.75
C PRO A 424 -15.15 -8.45 -21.16
N GLN A 425 -15.23 -8.73 -19.86
CA GLN A 425 -16.50 -8.93 -19.18
C GLN A 425 -17.16 -7.62 -18.76
N MET A 426 -16.37 -6.54 -18.56
CA MET A 426 -16.85 -5.30 -17.96
C MET A 426 -16.69 -4.06 -18.84
N MET A 427 -16.13 -4.19 -20.05
CA MET A 427 -15.98 -3.06 -20.97
C MET A 427 -17.30 -2.74 -21.70
N SER A 428 -17.40 -1.57 -22.30
CA SER A 428 -18.62 -1.10 -23.01
C SER A 428 -19.05 -2.00 -24.18
N THR A 429 -18.16 -2.85 -24.67
CA THR A 429 -18.45 -3.81 -25.73
C THR A 429 -18.96 -5.15 -25.19
N ALA A 430 -19.02 -5.34 -23.89
CA ALA A 430 -19.65 -6.51 -23.28
C ALA A 430 -21.13 -6.56 -23.62
N THR A 431 -21.64 -7.77 -23.88
CA THR A 431 -23.07 -7.97 -24.18
C THR A 431 -23.95 -7.53 -23.01
N SER A 432 -23.53 -7.81 -21.81
CA SER A 432 -24.10 -7.29 -20.58
C SER A 432 -23.07 -7.33 -19.45
N SER A 433 -23.10 -6.36 -18.56
CA SER A 433 -22.21 -6.32 -17.41
C SER A 433 -22.76 -5.40 -16.31
N HIS A 434 -22.27 -5.57 -15.10
CA HIS A 434 -22.39 -4.53 -14.11
C HIS A 434 -21.54 -3.32 -14.52
N PRO A 435 -22.03 -2.08 -14.30
CA PRO A 435 -21.41 -0.86 -14.84
C PRO A 435 -20.19 -0.42 -14.01
N VAL A 436 -19.11 -1.19 -14.07
CA VAL A 436 -17.84 -0.84 -13.40
C VAL A 436 -16.96 -0.02 -14.33
N MET A 437 -16.74 -0.50 -15.57
CA MET A 437 -15.82 0.11 -16.52
C MET A 437 -16.52 0.98 -17.56
N HIS A 438 -17.84 0.93 -17.63
CA HIS A 438 -18.65 1.76 -18.51
C HIS A 438 -19.90 2.27 -17.77
N ASP A 439 -20.51 3.30 -18.32
CA ASP A 439 -21.77 3.81 -17.78
C ASP A 439 -22.91 2.85 -18.07
N ARG A 440 -23.82 2.71 -17.11
CA ARG A 440 -25.05 1.97 -17.39
C ARG A 440 -25.87 2.69 -18.46
N THR A 441 -26.44 1.92 -19.33
CA THR A 441 -27.12 2.43 -20.53
C THR A 441 -28.46 3.07 -20.26
N SER A 442 -29.17 2.71 -19.16
CA SER A 442 -30.44 3.34 -18.79
C SER A 442 -30.86 2.96 -17.35
N ALA A 443 -31.25 3.96 -16.58
CA ALA A 443 -31.90 3.74 -15.28
C ALA A 443 -33.26 3.02 -15.42
N LEU A 444 -33.98 3.31 -16.49
CA LEU A 444 -35.30 2.75 -16.76
C LEU A 444 -35.26 1.27 -17.17
N ALA A 445 -34.10 0.79 -17.64
CA ALA A 445 -33.94 -0.60 -18.03
C ALA A 445 -33.62 -1.56 -16.87
N GLN A 446 -33.60 -1.07 -15.64
CA GLN A 446 -33.22 -1.84 -14.44
C GLN A 446 -34.31 -1.77 -13.37
N PRO A 447 -35.50 -2.32 -13.62
CA PRO A 447 -36.64 -2.20 -12.69
C PRO A 447 -36.42 -2.93 -11.36
N SER A 448 -35.41 -3.85 -11.31
CA SER A 448 -35.10 -4.62 -10.11
C SER A 448 -34.23 -3.87 -9.10
N LEU A 449 -33.78 -2.66 -9.40
CA LEU A 449 -32.89 -1.92 -8.49
C LEU A 449 -33.69 -1.24 -7.37
N LEU A 450 -33.14 -1.26 -6.17
CA LEU A 450 -33.67 -0.49 -5.05
C LEU A 450 -33.67 1.01 -5.38
N PRO A 451 -34.68 1.78 -4.97
CA PRO A 451 -34.73 3.23 -5.21
C PRO A 451 -33.52 3.98 -4.64
N ASN A 452 -33.06 3.55 -3.48
CA ASN A 452 -31.91 4.12 -2.78
C ASN A 452 -30.66 3.26 -2.93
N MET A 453 -30.48 2.64 -4.07
CA MET A 453 -29.37 1.79 -4.37
C MET A 453 -28.04 2.51 -4.15
N LEU A 454 -27.08 1.79 -3.61
CA LEU A 454 -25.76 2.32 -3.28
C LEU A 454 -25.74 3.26 -2.07
N GLN A 455 -26.56 2.98 -1.07
CA GLN A 455 -26.33 3.55 0.25
C GLN A 455 -25.16 2.82 0.91
N LEU A 456 -24.08 3.53 1.16
CA LEU A 456 -22.85 2.91 1.67
C LEU A 456 -22.90 2.64 3.17
N ASP A 457 -23.72 3.38 3.90
CA ASP A 457 -23.84 3.24 5.36
C ASP A 457 -24.99 2.30 5.79
N GLY A 458 -25.72 1.77 4.83
CA GLY A 458 -26.83 0.86 5.09
C GLY A 458 -28.05 1.48 5.76
N THR A 459 -28.04 2.77 6.06
CA THR A 459 -29.13 3.42 6.82
C THR A 459 -29.83 4.54 6.08
N THR A 460 -29.17 5.56 5.63
CA THR A 460 -29.86 6.74 5.09
C THR A 460 -29.09 7.52 4.04
N GLN A 461 -27.82 7.28 3.92
CA GLN A 461 -26.93 8.13 3.14
C GLN A 461 -26.50 7.46 1.87
N GLY A 462 -27.38 7.48 0.94
CA GLY A 462 -27.01 7.08 -0.39
C GLY A 462 -25.87 7.88 -0.94
N ARG A 463 -24.85 7.19 -1.39
CA ARG A 463 -24.26 7.60 -2.61
C ARG A 463 -25.40 7.59 -3.63
N SER A 464 -25.82 8.77 -4.09
CA SER A 464 -26.66 8.83 -5.28
C SER A 464 -26.02 7.91 -6.30
N MET A 465 -26.77 6.95 -6.81
CA MET A 465 -26.26 6.04 -7.82
C MET A 465 -25.73 6.86 -8.97
N GLY A 466 -24.42 6.96 -9.04
CA GLY A 466 -23.77 7.38 -10.26
C GLY A 466 -24.11 6.40 -11.40
N THR A 467 -23.60 6.67 -12.57
CA THR A 467 -23.75 5.78 -13.70
C THR A 467 -22.92 4.50 -13.56
N ARG A 468 -22.03 4.42 -12.56
CA ARG A 468 -21.07 3.31 -12.34
C ARG A 468 -21.05 2.86 -10.89
N ILE A 469 -20.48 1.66 -10.67
CA ILE A 469 -20.18 1.10 -9.36
C ILE A 469 -18.69 0.79 -9.23
N TYR A 470 -18.22 0.61 -8.00
CA TYR A 470 -16.87 0.16 -7.71
C TYR A 470 -16.77 -1.37 -7.67
N CYS A 471 -15.58 -1.92 -7.94
CA CYS A 471 -15.29 -3.32 -7.60
C CYS A 471 -15.54 -3.57 -6.11
N THR A 472 -15.20 -2.61 -5.26
CA THR A 472 -15.38 -2.67 -3.81
C THR A 472 -16.82 -2.51 -3.33
N ASP A 473 -17.78 -2.26 -4.21
CA ASP A 473 -19.20 -2.33 -3.83
C ASP A 473 -19.67 -3.78 -3.61
N CYS A 474 -18.96 -4.75 -4.20
CA CYS A 474 -19.16 -6.17 -4.00
C CYS A 474 -18.02 -6.84 -3.23
N HIS A 475 -16.77 -6.46 -3.52
CA HIS A 475 -15.56 -7.00 -2.90
C HIS A 475 -15.09 -6.09 -1.77
N ASN A 476 -15.39 -6.48 -0.53
CA ASN A 476 -15.12 -5.68 0.65
C ASN A 476 -14.98 -6.60 1.87
N ALA A 477 -14.44 -6.09 2.97
CA ALA A 477 -14.51 -6.81 4.24
C ALA A 477 -15.98 -6.97 4.68
N ASP A 478 -16.32 -8.13 5.19
CA ASP A 478 -17.69 -8.44 5.62
C ASP A 478 -18.11 -7.71 6.90
N ASP A 479 -17.15 -7.19 7.64
CA ASP A 479 -17.33 -6.38 8.84
C ASP A 479 -16.89 -4.91 8.66
N ASN A 480 -16.86 -4.43 7.42
CA ASN A 480 -16.37 -3.10 7.09
C ASN A 480 -17.20 -1.97 7.75
N ARG A 481 -16.53 -0.82 7.98
CA ARG A 481 -17.14 0.34 8.64
C ARG A 481 -18.15 1.10 7.79
N GLU A 482 -18.12 0.95 6.49
CA GLU A 482 -19.10 1.56 5.59
C GLU A 482 -20.51 1.06 5.87
N PHE A 483 -20.63 -0.16 6.40
CA PHE A 483 -21.90 -0.80 6.75
C PHE A 483 -22.07 -1.05 8.26
N GLY A 484 -21.39 -0.24 9.08
CA GLY A 484 -21.57 -0.24 10.54
C GLY A 484 -20.78 -1.32 11.28
N GLY A 485 -19.85 -2.01 10.61
CA GLY A 485 -18.90 -2.92 11.24
C GLY A 485 -17.74 -2.17 11.90
N THR A 486 -16.76 -2.90 12.38
CA THR A 486 -15.56 -2.37 13.05
C THR A 486 -14.27 -2.62 12.25
N GLY A 487 -14.34 -3.46 11.24
CA GLY A 487 -13.23 -3.83 10.39
C GLY A 487 -12.80 -2.74 9.41
N PRO A 488 -11.70 -2.97 8.69
CA PRO A 488 -11.25 -2.05 7.65
C PRO A 488 -12.18 -2.09 6.42
N ASN A 489 -12.28 -0.97 5.72
CA ASN A 489 -12.96 -0.93 4.44
C ASN A 489 -12.01 -1.45 3.34
N GLY A 490 -12.57 -2.05 2.31
CA GLY A 490 -11.83 -2.61 1.18
C GLY A 490 -11.64 -4.12 1.26
N PRO A 491 -11.11 -4.74 0.20
CA PRO A 491 -11.03 -6.21 0.07
C PRO A 491 -9.83 -6.78 0.83
N HIS A 492 -9.70 -6.49 2.12
CA HIS A 492 -8.60 -6.98 2.94
C HIS A 492 -8.82 -8.42 3.39
N GLY A 493 -10.04 -8.75 3.78
CA GLY A 493 -10.45 -10.09 4.16
C GLY A 493 -11.95 -10.19 4.33
N SER A 494 -12.51 -11.38 4.15
CA SER A 494 -13.93 -11.66 4.34
C SER A 494 -14.16 -13.12 4.72
N ASN A 495 -15.19 -13.40 5.50
CA ASN A 495 -15.67 -14.75 5.74
C ASN A 495 -16.36 -15.36 4.52
N TRP A 496 -16.71 -14.55 3.53
CA TRP A 496 -17.33 -14.98 2.29
C TRP A 496 -16.28 -15.22 1.19
N LEU A 497 -16.42 -16.32 0.47
CA LEU A 497 -15.55 -16.65 -0.66
C LEU A 497 -15.46 -15.49 -1.66
N HIS A 498 -14.31 -15.38 -2.34
CA HIS A 498 -13.97 -14.33 -3.31
C HIS A 498 -13.93 -12.91 -2.72
N LEU A 499 -13.66 -12.79 -1.41
CA LEU A 499 -13.58 -11.49 -0.71
C LEU A 499 -14.86 -10.67 -0.88
N LEU A 500 -16.00 -11.33 -0.83
CA LEU A 500 -17.29 -10.65 -0.97
C LEU A 500 -17.74 -10.04 0.34
N GLU A 501 -18.35 -8.87 0.27
CA GLU A 501 -18.88 -8.17 1.44
C GLU A 501 -20.00 -8.95 2.12
N ARG A 502 -20.80 -9.66 1.33
CA ARG A 502 -21.95 -10.42 1.77
C ARG A 502 -21.96 -11.78 1.10
N ARG A 503 -22.76 -12.69 1.66
CA ARG A 503 -22.93 -14.02 1.09
C ARG A 503 -23.47 -13.95 -0.34
N TYR A 504 -22.82 -14.65 -1.23
CA TYR A 504 -23.27 -14.97 -2.58
C TYR A 504 -23.07 -16.46 -2.79
N GLU A 505 -24.16 -17.16 -3.02
CA GLU A 505 -24.12 -18.61 -3.11
C GLU A 505 -23.70 -19.06 -4.51
N PHE A 506 -22.68 -19.92 -4.59
CA PHE A 506 -22.14 -20.45 -5.83
C PHE A 506 -22.43 -21.93 -6.02
N SER A 507 -22.50 -22.70 -4.94
CA SER A 507 -22.54 -24.15 -5.02
C SER A 507 -23.97 -24.65 -4.94
N GLN A 508 -24.46 -25.16 -6.04
CA GLN A 508 -25.69 -25.94 -6.09
C GLN A 508 -25.34 -27.39 -6.35
N THR A 509 -25.69 -28.27 -5.44
CA THR A 509 -25.61 -29.70 -5.56
C THR A 509 -27.01 -30.29 -5.46
N PRO A 510 -27.30 -31.39 -6.10
CA PRO A 510 -26.44 -32.28 -6.87
C PRO A 510 -26.28 -31.88 -8.33
N LEU A 511 -25.57 -32.76 -9.07
CA LEU A 511 -25.32 -32.62 -10.51
C LEU A 511 -26.63 -32.65 -11.33
N PRO A 512 -26.60 -32.19 -12.61
CA PRO A 512 -27.74 -32.26 -13.53
C PRO A 512 -28.32 -33.69 -13.61
N GLY A 513 -29.63 -33.78 -13.64
CA GLY A 513 -30.36 -35.06 -13.68
C GLY A 513 -30.55 -35.73 -12.33
N GLN A 514 -30.03 -35.18 -11.27
CA GLN A 514 -30.26 -35.67 -9.90
C GLN A 514 -31.30 -34.82 -9.15
N PRO A 515 -32.04 -35.40 -8.18
CA PRO A 515 -32.93 -34.63 -7.33
C PRO A 515 -32.20 -33.55 -6.54
N ILE A 516 -32.83 -32.43 -6.31
CA ILE A 516 -32.31 -31.35 -5.47
C ILE A 516 -32.29 -31.83 -4.01
N THR A 517 -31.11 -31.81 -3.39
CA THR A 517 -30.96 -32.22 -1.98
C THR A 517 -30.60 -31.08 -1.04
N ASN A 518 -30.04 -29.99 -1.56
CA ASN A 518 -29.61 -28.83 -0.77
C ASN A 518 -30.34 -27.57 -1.27
N LEU A 519 -31.60 -27.44 -0.85
CA LEU A 519 -32.35 -26.21 -1.06
C LEU A 519 -32.02 -25.24 0.07
N PHE A 520 -31.89 -23.97 -0.27
CA PHE A 520 -31.90 -22.93 0.75
C PHE A 520 -33.32 -22.69 1.24
N PRO A 521 -33.53 -22.34 2.51
CA PRO A 521 -34.79 -21.82 2.96
C PRO A 521 -35.19 -20.63 2.10
N SER A 522 -36.26 -20.75 1.35
CA SER A 522 -36.60 -19.71 0.38
C SER A 522 -37.97 -19.12 0.71
N PRO A 523 -38.15 -17.82 0.45
CA PRO A 523 -37.13 -16.84 0.09
C PRO A 523 -36.42 -16.26 1.33
N ASP A 524 -35.11 -16.44 1.46
CA ASP A 524 -34.31 -15.84 2.51
C ASP A 524 -33.45 -14.69 1.95
N PHE A 525 -33.99 -13.49 2.00
CA PHE A 525 -33.32 -12.25 1.56
C PHE A 525 -32.60 -11.53 2.71
N SER A 526 -32.40 -12.19 3.84
CA SER A 526 -31.69 -11.63 4.99
C SER A 526 -30.24 -11.32 4.67
N VAL A 527 -29.61 -10.52 5.53
CA VAL A 527 -28.21 -10.09 5.38
C VAL A 527 -27.20 -11.24 5.39
N ASN A 528 -27.59 -12.42 5.87
CA ASN A 528 -26.78 -13.64 5.88
C ASN A 528 -27.32 -14.72 4.94
N GLY A 529 -28.40 -14.44 4.24
CA GLY A 529 -29.04 -15.37 3.32
C GLY A 529 -28.27 -15.55 2.02
N PRO A 530 -28.63 -16.57 1.23
CA PRO A 530 -27.90 -16.91 -0.01
C PRO A 530 -27.96 -15.82 -1.08
N TYR A 531 -28.83 -14.85 -0.95
CA TYR A 531 -29.06 -13.75 -1.88
C TYR A 531 -28.53 -12.41 -1.39
N ALA A 532 -27.88 -12.37 -0.23
CA ALA A 532 -27.53 -11.15 0.49
C ALA A 532 -26.71 -10.15 -0.32
N LEU A 533 -25.76 -10.61 -1.14
CA LEU A 533 -24.96 -9.73 -1.99
C LEU A 533 -25.81 -9.03 -3.05
N CYS A 534 -26.70 -9.77 -3.72
CA CYS A 534 -27.59 -9.20 -4.73
C CYS A 534 -28.61 -8.26 -4.11
N ALA A 535 -29.16 -8.62 -2.94
CA ALA A 535 -30.14 -7.84 -2.19
C ALA A 535 -29.61 -6.48 -1.73
N LYS A 536 -28.30 -6.28 -1.73
CA LYS A 536 -27.67 -4.98 -1.45
C LYS A 536 -28.14 -3.90 -2.43
N CYS A 537 -28.36 -4.27 -3.68
CA CYS A 537 -28.68 -3.34 -4.77
C CYS A 537 -30.02 -3.65 -5.44
N HIS A 538 -30.42 -4.91 -5.46
CA HIS A 538 -31.65 -5.35 -6.11
C HIS A 538 -32.79 -5.52 -5.11
N ASP A 539 -33.97 -5.00 -5.44
CA ASP A 539 -35.19 -5.24 -4.70
C ASP A 539 -35.68 -6.67 -5.03
N LEU A 540 -35.11 -7.64 -4.35
CA LEU A 540 -35.36 -9.05 -4.62
C LEU A 540 -36.80 -9.41 -4.26
N GLN A 541 -37.31 -8.92 -3.12
CA GLN A 541 -38.62 -9.27 -2.62
C GLN A 541 -39.74 -8.68 -3.49
N ASN A 542 -39.68 -7.41 -3.84
CA ASN A 542 -40.81 -6.74 -4.50
C ASN A 542 -40.70 -6.75 -6.02
N GLN A 543 -39.47 -6.76 -6.57
CA GLN A 543 -39.28 -6.65 -8.00
C GLN A 543 -38.84 -7.95 -8.67
N VAL A 544 -38.00 -8.76 -8.03
CA VAL A 544 -37.53 -10.01 -8.61
C VAL A 544 -38.43 -11.17 -8.26
N ASP A 545 -38.71 -11.41 -6.98
CA ASP A 545 -39.55 -12.52 -6.52
C ASP A 545 -40.99 -12.35 -6.94
N ASN A 546 -41.51 -11.12 -7.00
CA ASN A 546 -42.85 -10.82 -7.50
C ASN A 546 -42.97 -10.84 -9.04
N ASN A 547 -41.95 -11.34 -9.75
CA ASN A 547 -41.97 -11.56 -11.21
C ASN A 547 -42.06 -10.30 -12.09
N SER A 548 -41.73 -9.14 -11.59
CA SER A 548 -41.82 -7.91 -12.37
C SER A 548 -40.82 -7.85 -13.51
N SER A 549 -39.63 -8.49 -13.38
CA SER A 549 -38.58 -8.51 -14.40
C SER A 549 -38.60 -9.77 -15.28
N TRP A 550 -39.02 -10.88 -14.75
CA TRP A 550 -39.21 -12.16 -15.44
C TRP A 550 -40.21 -13.01 -14.65
N SER A 551 -41.26 -13.43 -15.29
CA SER A 551 -42.42 -14.06 -14.65
C SER A 551 -42.14 -15.40 -13.94
N LEU A 552 -40.95 -15.95 -14.04
CA LEU A 552 -40.59 -17.23 -13.45
C LEU A 552 -39.50 -17.11 -12.37
N HIS A 553 -39.03 -15.91 -12.00
CA HIS A 553 -38.07 -15.76 -10.92
C HIS A 553 -38.60 -16.35 -9.62
N SER A 554 -39.83 -16.05 -9.24
CA SER A 554 -40.40 -16.56 -7.99
C SER A 554 -40.42 -18.08 -7.94
N THR A 555 -40.70 -18.75 -9.05
CA THR A 555 -40.70 -20.21 -9.09
C THR A 555 -39.32 -20.77 -8.74
N HIS A 556 -38.24 -20.20 -9.31
CA HIS A 556 -36.88 -20.69 -9.09
C HIS A 556 -36.35 -20.30 -7.71
N ILE A 557 -36.64 -19.09 -7.25
CA ILE A 557 -36.23 -18.61 -5.93
C ILE A 557 -36.95 -19.41 -4.84
N ASN A 558 -38.22 -19.69 -5.01
CA ASN A 558 -38.99 -20.47 -4.05
C ASN A 558 -38.60 -21.96 -4.01
N GLU A 559 -37.98 -22.46 -5.08
CA GLU A 559 -37.34 -23.78 -5.10
C GLU A 559 -35.91 -23.76 -4.55
N GLY A 560 -35.40 -22.58 -4.13
CA GLY A 560 -34.09 -22.44 -3.47
C GLY A 560 -32.89 -22.33 -4.40
N PHE A 561 -33.09 -21.97 -5.66
CA PHE A 561 -31.97 -21.76 -6.58
C PHE A 561 -31.27 -20.44 -6.33
N SER A 562 -29.94 -20.46 -6.32
CA SER A 562 -29.11 -19.25 -6.25
C SER A 562 -29.08 -18.51 -7.58
N CYS A 563 -28.84 -17.20 -7.52
CA CYS A 563 -28.69 -16.37 -8.72
C CYS A 563 -27.57 -16.87 -9.64
N SER A 564 -26.50 -17.44 -9.06
CA SER A 564 -25.31 -17.90 -9.79
C SER A 564 -25.58 -19.09 -10.71
N VAL A 565 -26.68 -19.81 -10.53
CA VAL A 565 -27.05 -20.91 -11.46
C VAL A 565 -27.32 -20.38 -12.86
N CYS A 566 -27.96 -19.23 -12.96
CA CYS A 566 -28.35 -18.63 -14.24
C CYS A 566 -27.52 -17.39 -14.61
N HIS A 567 -27.02 -16.65 -13.62
CA HIS A 567 -26.36 -15.37 -13.85
C HIS A 567 -24.88 -15.39 -13.50
N THR A 568 -24.09 -14.68 -14.30
CA THR A 568 -22.71 -14.33 -13.96
C THR A 568 -22.68 -12.96 -13.31
N ALA A 569 -21.84 -12.77 -12.26
CA ALA A 569 -21.86 -11.53 -11.50
C ALA A 569 -21.12 -10.36 -12.18
N HIS A 570 -20.09 -10.63 -12.97
CA HIS A 570 -19.28 -9.57 -13.58
C HIS A 570 -19.88 -9.08 -14.89
N GLY A 571 -20.00 -9.95 -15.84
CA GLY A 571 -20.47 -9.62 -17.18
C GLY A 571 -20.16 -10.70 -18.20
N MET A 572 -20.56 -10.42 -19.40
CA MET A 572 -20.39 -11.29 -20.56
C MET A 572 -19.67 -10.54 -21.68
N GLY A 573 -18.57 -11.10 -22.17
CA GLY A 573 -17.92 -10.59 -23.38
C GLY A 573 -18.84 -10.80 -24.59
N ALA A 574 -18.60 -11.84 -25.37
CA ALA A 574 -19.47 -12.23 -26.47
C ALA A 574 -20.34 -13.42 -26.07
N GLY A 575 -21.61 -13.37 -26.39
CA GLY A 575 -22.53 -14.50 -26.28
C GLY A 575 -22.36 -15.48 -27.45
N THR A 576 -23.14 -16.55 -27.37
CA THR A 576 -23.32 -17.50 -28.49
C THR A 576 -24.72 -17.37 -29.11
N ALA A 577 -24.94 -18.00 -30.24
CA ALA A 577 -26.27 -18.01 -30.83
C ALA A 577 -27.36 -18.61 -29.91
N ASN A 578 -26.98 -19.50 -29.01
CA ASN A 578 -27.90 -20.17 -28.08
C ASN A 578 -28.04 -19.46 -26.75
N VAL A 579 -26.94 -18.89 -26.27
CA VAL A 579 -26.91 -18.10 -25.03
C VAL A 579 -26.29 -16.76 -25.36
N THR A 580 -27.12 -15.75 -25.56
CA THR A 580 -26.66 -14.44 -26.02
C THR A 580 -25.87 -13.66 -24.96
N GLY A 581 -26.00 -14.03 -23.70
CA GLY A 581 -25.37 -13.34 -22.58
C GLY A 581 -26.10 -12.07 -22.12
N GLU A 582 -27.25 -11.77 -22.72
CA GLU A 582 -28.08 -10.65 -22.25
C GLU A 582 -28.49 -10.84 -20.79
N ARG A 583 -28.62 -9.73 -20.05
CA ARG A 583 -29.01 -9.72 -18.65
C ARG A 583 -28.14 -10.61 -17.74
N LEU A 584 -26.87 -10.75 -18.07
CA LEU A 584 -25.91 -11.57 -17.34
C LEU A 584 -26.25 -13.07 -17.35
N VAL A 585 -27.10 -13.55 -18.25
CA VAL A 585 -27.47 -14.98 -18.32
C VAL A 585 -26.31 -15.79 -18.89
N ASN A 586 -25.73 -16.64 -18.04
CA ASN A 586 -24.68 -17.57 -18.38
C ASN A 586 -24.69 -18.75 -17.39
N PHE A 587 -25.34 -19.82 -17.80
CA PHE A 587 -25.65 -20.94 -16.93
C PHE A 587 -24.41 -21.65 -16.37
N ASP A 588 -24.54 -22.18 -15.16
CA ASP A 588 -23.53 -23.04 -14.56
C ASP A 588 -23.72 -24.50 -15.00
N LEU A 589 -22.79 -25.01 -15.79
CA LEU A 589 -22.80 -26.39 -16.31
C LEU A 589 -22.60 -27.47 -15.24
N LYS A 590 -22.27 -27.08 -14.02
CA LYS A 590 -22.28 -27.99 -12.87
C LYS A 590 -23.69 -28.22 -12.33
N VAL A 591 -24.65 -27.38 -12.73
CA VAL A 591 -26.05 -27.43 -12.28
C VAL A 591 -26.98 -27.75 -13.43
N VAL A 592 -26.67 -27.27 -14.64
CA VAL A 592 -27.51 -27.44 -15.82
C VAL A 592 -26.84 -28.26 -16.91
N ALA A 593 -27.63 -28.98 -17.69
CA ALA A 593 -27.18 -29.77 -18.85
C ALA A 593 -28.11 -29.52 -20.05
N PRO A 594 -27.69 -29.90 -21.27
CA PRO A 594 -28.60 -29.99 -22.42
C PRO A 594 -29.82 -30.85 -22.09
N ASN A 595 -30.95 -30.55 -22.71
CA ASN A 595 -32.19 -31.32 -22.55
C ASN A 595 -32.26 -32.64 -23.39
N GLY A 596 -31.10 -33.22 -23.61
CA GLY A 596 -30.92 -34.44 -24.38
C GLY A 596 -30.65 -34.17 -25.89
N VAL A 597 -31.49 -33.43 -26.56
CA VAL A 597 -31.43 -33.17 -27.99
C VAL A 597 -31.04 -31.72 -28.31
N LEU A 598 -31.55 -30.79 -27.49
CA LEU A 598 -31.34 -29.37 -27.73
C LEU A 598 -30.20 -28.83 -26.86
N PRO A 599 -29.35 -27.94 -27.39
CA PRO A 599 -28.32 -27.29 -26.61
C PRO A 599 -28.92 -26.40 -25.54
N ILE A 600 -28.13 -26.11 -24.48
CA ILE A 600 -28.51 -25.11 -23.49
C ILE A 600 -28.74 -23.79 -24.22
N SER A 601 -29.93 -23.21 -24.02
CA SER A 601 -30.29 -21.91 -24.60
C SER A 601 -31.21 -21.10 -23.71
N TYR A 602 -31.17 -19.80 -23.92
CA TYR A 602 -32.12 -18.84 -23.36
C TYR A 602 -32.59 -17.88 -24.45
N ASP A 603 -33.88 -17.79 -24.65
CA ASP A 603 -34.52 -16.86 -25.59
C ASP A 603 -35.28 -15.79 -24.80
N ARG A 604 -34.80 -14.57 -24.87
CA ARG A 604 -35.41 -13.43 -24.21
C ARG A 604 -36.75 -13.04 -24.82
N SER A 605 -36.91 -13.23 -26.10
CA SER A 605 -38.16 -12.84 -26.80
C SER A 605 -39.37 -13.65 -26.32
N THR A 606 -39.12 -14.88 -25.94
CA THR A 606 -40.12 -15.82 -25.43
C THR A 606 -40.00 -16.05 -23.92
N ASN A 607 -38.97 -15.49 -23.28
CA ASN A 607 -38.63 -15.74 -21.88
C ASN A 607 -38.50 -17.23 -21.55
N SER A 608 -37.92 -18.02 -22.46
CA SER A 608 -37.85 -19.47 -22.34
C SER A 608 -36.44 -20.01 -22.33
N CYS A 609 -36.23 -21.11 -21.63
CA CYS A 609 -34.99 -21.86 -21.60
C CYS A 609 -35.14 -23.23 -22.26
N SER A 610 -34.05 -23.74 -22.87
CA SER A 610 -33.92 -25.13 -23.24
C SER A 610 -32.73 -25.71 -22.49
N LEU A 611 -33.00 -26.50 -21.46
CA LEU A 611 -31.97 -27.12 -20.60
C LEU A 611 -32.61 -28.11 -19.63
N THR A 612 -31.81 -28.96 -19.04
CA THR A 612 -32.19 -29.78 -17.89
C THR A 612 -31.50 -29.20 -16.66
N CYS A 613 -32.29 -28.84 -15.65
CA CYS A 613 -31.81 -28.36 -14.37
C CYS A 613 -32.26 -29.38 -13.30
N HIS A 614 -31.30 -30.03 -12.64
CA HIS A 614 -31.55 -31.19 -11.78
C HIS A 614 -32.37 -32.25 -12.53
N ASN A 615 -33.51 -32.69 -12.02
CA ASN A 615 -34.38 -33.66 -12.69
C ASN A 615 -35.51 -32.99 -13.49
N HIS A 616 -35.51 -31.67 -13.66
CA HIS A 616 -36.48 -30.95 -14.44
C HIS A 616 -35.97 -30.54 -15.81
N THR A 617 -36.70 -30.91 -16.85
CA THR A 617 -36.33 -30.56 -18.24
C THR A 617 -37.17 -29.40 -18.73
N HIS A 618 -36.51 -28.31 -19.13
CA HIS A 618 -37.10 -27.17 -19.77
C HIS A 618 -37.01 -27.33 -21.29
N ASN A 619 -38.13 -27.10 -21.94
CA ASN A 619 -38.24 -27.15 -23.38
C ASN A 619 -38.82 -25.83 -23.91
N SER A 620 -38.07 -25.08 -24.66
CA SER A 620 -38.46 -23.77 -25.18
C SER A 620 -39.80 -23.75 -25.89
N ALA A 621 -40.18 -24.83 -26.56
CA ALA A 621 -41.43 -24.97 -27.27
C ALA A 621 -42.66 -25.09 -26.32
N ALA A 622 -42.45 -25.53 -25.08
CA ALA A 622 -43.55 -25.70 -24.09
C ALA A 622 -43.82 -24.42 -23.27
N ALA A 623 -42.80 -23.61 -23.06
CA ALA A 623 -42.92 -22.36 -22.29
C ALA A 623 -43.73 -21.27 -23.03
N ALA A 624 -43.77 -21.31 -24.35
CA ALA A 624 -44.53 -20.37 -25.18
C ALA A 624 -46.05 -20.54 -25.08
N LYS A 625 -46.51 -21.66 -24.54
CA LYS A 625 -47.95 -21.90 -24.30
C LYS A 625 -48.18 -21.90 -22.79
N GLY A 626 -48.60 -20.79 -22.23
CA GLY A 626 -48.93 -20.60 -20.82
C GLY A 626 -49.90 -21.62 -20.22
N VAL A 627 -49.53 -22.89 -20.27
CA VAL A 627 -50.23 -23.99 -19.64
C VAL A 627 -49.51 -24.28 -18.33
N GLY A 628 -50.11 -23.85 -17.24
CA GLY A 628 -49.67 -24.18 -15.91
C GLY A 628 -49.48 -25.69 -15.76
N MET A 629 -48.25 -26.13 -15.79
CA MET A 629 -47.88 -27.42 -15.21
C MET A 629 -47.85 -27.24 -13.71
N ARG A 630 -48.93 -27.65 -13.06
CA ARG A 630 -48.89 -27.93 -11.63
C ARG A 630 -47.88 -29.05 -11.44
N SER A 631 -46.84 -28.79 -10.73
CA SER A 631 -45.95 -29.83 -10.19
C SER A 631 -46.82 -30.90 -9.54
N PRO A 632 -46.60 -32.20 -9.82
CA PRO A 632 -47.15 -33.22 -8.99
C PRO A 632 -46.57 -33.00 -7.59
N GLY A 633 -47.43 -32.73 -6.62
CA GLY A 633 -47.06 -32.42 -5.27
C GLY A 633 -46.10 -33.47 -4.74
N LEU A 634 -44.94 -33.04 -4.29
CA LEU A 634 -44.11 -33.79 -3.38
C LEU A 634 -44.91 -33.99 -2.10
N GLN A 635 -45.52 -35.20 -1.94
CA GLN A 635 -46.00 -35.64 -0.64
C GLN A 635 -44.80 -35.67 0.32
N ARG A 636 -45.01 -35.09 1.49
CA ARG A 636 -44.07 -35.01 2.61
C ARG A 636 -43.52 -36.36 3.02
#